data_4e8b4420a95e7637215c550b058bac45
#
_entry.id   4e8b4420a95e7637215c550b058bac45
#
_cell.length_a   1.000
_cell.length_b   1.000
_cell.length_c   1.000
_cell.angle_alpha   90.00
_cell.angle_beta   90.00
_cell.angle_gamma   90.00
#
_symmetry.space_group_name_H-M   'P 1'
#
loop_
_entity.id
_entity.type
_entity.pdbx_description
1 polymer ?
#
loop_
_entity_poly.entity_id
_entity_poly.type
_entity_poly.pdbx_seq_one_letter_code
_entity_poly.pdbx_strand_id
1 'polypeptide(L)'
;MLGNRSWDEWIRQYQTSHQNPVNRACHTIGIPMIGVSLLSVPLVVWRAGKWWLPATLFAAGWAFQFAGHAFERKPPEFLKDWRFLLVGARWWVAKLARKV
;
A
#
# COMPACT_ATOMS: atom_id res chain seq x y z
N MET A 1 5.53 -16.30 -6.09
CA MET A 1 4.58 -15.88 -7.13
C MET A 1 3.15 -16.09 -6.65
N LEU A 2 2.24 -15.32 -7.16
CA LEU A 2 0.83 -15.44 -6.84
C LEU A 2 0.08 -16.07 -8.02
N GLY A 3 -0.49 -17.22 -7.81
CA GLY A 3 -1.16 -17.97 -8.88
C GLY A 3 -0.19 -18.34 -9.97
N ASN A 4 -0.62 -18.21 -11.24
CA ASN A 4 0.18 -18.59 -12.41
C ASN A 4 0.97 -17.42 -13.01
N ARG A 5 1.06 -16.30 -12.29
CA ARG A 5 1.72 -15.10 -12.78
C ARG A 5 3.01 -14.84 -12.01
N SER A 6 4.04 -14.36 -12.69
CA SER A 6 5.28 -13.96 -12.05
C SER A 6 5.10 -12.64 -11.31
N TRP A 7 6.01 -12.36 -10.36
CA TRP A 7 6.01 -11.07 -9.67
C TRP A 7 6.17 -9.91 -10.65
N ASP A 8 6.97 -10.09 -11.71
CA ASP A 8 7.18 -9.04 -12.70
C ASP A 8 5.89 -8.69 -13.43
N GLU A 9 5.06 -9.69 -13.73
CA GLU A 9 3.77 -9.47 -14.36
C GLU A 9 2.81 -8.72 -13.43
N TRP A 10 2.76 -9.13 -12.15
CA TRP A 10 1.95 -8.46 -11.16
C TRP A 10 2.38 -7.01 -10.97
N ILE A 11 3.70 -6.77 -10.86
CA ILE A 11 4.26 -5.42 -10.69
C ILE A 11 3.94 -4.56 -11.92
N ARG A 12 4.07 -5.11 -13.12
CA ARG A 12 3.75 -4.35 -14.33
C ARG A 12 2.30 -3.92 -14.37
N GLN A 13 1.37 -4.82 -14.04
CA GLN A 13 -0.03 -4.46 -14.00
C GLN A 13 -0.30 -3.40 -12.92
N TYR A 14 0.31 -3.55 -11.76
CA TYR A 14 0.20 -2.56 -10.70
C TYR A 14 0.65 -1.19 -11.18
N GLN A 15 1.76 -1.12 -11.89
CA GLN A 15 2.29 0.15 -12.39
C GLN A 15 1.38 0.80 -13.43
N THR A 16 0.59 0.02 -14.17
CA THR A 16 -0.33 0.62 -15.14
C THR A 16 -1.41 1.46 -14.48
N SER A 17 -1.78 1.17 -13.24
CA SER A 17 -2.74 1.96 -12.48
C SER A 17 -2.06 2.96 -11.54
N HIS A 18 -0.74 3.11 -11.62
CA HIS A 18 0.05 3.99 -10.76
C HIS A 18 1.04 4.81 -11.59
N GLN A 19 0.56 5.45 -12.66
CA GLN A 19 1.41 6.24 -13.55
C GLN A 19 1.48 7.71 -13.14
N ASN A 20 0.47 8.21 -12.42
CA ASN A 20 0.44 9.59 -11.98
C ASN A 20 1.47 9.79 -10.86
N PRO A 21 2.37 10.79 -10.94
CA PRO A 21 3.38 11.00 -9.90
C PRO A 21 2.78 11.27 -8.52
N VAL A 22 1.64 11.95 -8.44
CA VAL A 22 0.96 12.18 -7.16
C VAL A 22 0.49 10.88 -6.56
N ASN A 23 -0.12 10.00 -7.37
CA ASN A 23 -0.56 8.69 -6.91
C ASN A 23 0.62 7.86 -6.41
N ARG A 24 1.72 7.83 -7.15
CA ARG A 24 2.92 7.10 -6.74
C ARG A 24 3.50 7.63 -5.43
N ALA A 25 3.52 8.96 -5.26
CA ALA A 25 3.98 9.57 -4.03
C ALA A 25 3.06 9.21 -2.86
N CYS A 26 1.75 9.25 -3.07
CA CYS A 26 0.78 8.88 -2.04
C CYS A 26 0.97 7.43 -1.59
N HIS A 27 1.24 6.53 -2.52
CA HIS A 27 1.50 5.13 -2.19
C HIS A 27 2.84 4.94 -1.48
N THR A 28 3.86 5.69 -1.88
CA THR A 28 5.17 5.63 -1.25
C THR A 28 5.09 6.03 0.22
N ILE A 29 4.22 6.97 0.56
CA ILE A 29 4.02 7.42 1.94
C ILE A 29 2.98 6.55 2.66
N GLY A 30 1.87 6.25 2.00
CA GLY A 30 0.74 5.57 2.62
C GLY A 30 0.99 4.11 2.96
N ILE A 31 1.70 3.39 2.09
CA ILE A 31 1.97 1.96 2.34
C ILE A 31 2.75 1.74 3.63
N PRO A 32 3.87 2.45 3.89
CA PRO A 32 4.55 2.28 5.18
C PRO A 32 3.72 2.75 6.37
N MET A 33 2.85 3.75 6.22
CA MET A 33 1.96 4.17 7.30
C MET A 33 1.01 3.04 7.69
N ILE A 34 0.43 2.37 6.71
CA ILE A 34 -0.44 1.22 6.97
C ILE A 34 0.37 0.10 7.62
N GLY A 35 1.56 -0.19 7.10
CA GLY A 35 2.42 -1.23 7.65
C GLY A 35 2.80 -0.96 9.10
N VAL A 36 3.21 0.25 9.43
CA VAL A 36 3.57 0.63 10.80
C VAL A 36 2.34 0.56 11.70
N SER A 37 1.16 0.97 11.21
CA SER A 37 -0.06 0.88 12.01
C SER A 37 -0.34 -0.56 12.43
N LEU A 38 -0.24 -1.50 11.48
CA LEU A 38 -0.50 -2.91 11.76
C LEU A 38 0.55 -3.49 12.70
N LEU A 39 1.82 -3.14 12.51
CA LEU A 39 2.91 -3.63 13.35
C LEU A 39 2.84 -3.05 14.77
N SER A 40 2.21 -1.90 14.95
CA SER A 40 2.08 -1.28 16.27
C SER A 40 0.96 -1.91 17.12
N VAL A 41 0.04 -2.64 16.51
CA VAL A 41 -1.10 -3.24 17.23
C VAL A 41 -0.64 -4.17 18.37
N PRO A 42 0.30 -5.09 18.19
CA PRO A 42 0.75 -5.93 19.30
C PRO A 42 1.31 -5.14 20.48
N LEU A 43 2.02 -4.05 20.22
CA LEU A 43 2.56 -3.21 21.29
C LEU A 43 1.45 -2.51 22.06
N VAL A 44 0.41 -2.04 21.36
CA VAL A 44 -0.73 -1.39 22.00
C VAL A 44 -1.53 -2.38 22.83
N VAL A 45 -1.74 -3.60 22.32
CA VAL A 45 -2.38 -4.66 23.08
C VAL A 45 -1.57 -5.01 24.33
N TRP A 46 -0.27 -5.16 24.18
CA TRP A 46 0.63 -5.48 25.28
C TRP A 46 0.58 -4.43 26.40
N ARG A 47 0.57 -3.15 26.03
CA ARG A 47 0.66 -2.05 26.99
C ARG A 47 -0.68 -1.44 27.39
N ALA A 48 -1.77 -2.02 26.92
CA ALA A 48 -3.12 -1.53 27.19
C ALA A 48 -3.25 -0.03 26.93
N GLY A 49 -2.67 0.45 25.83
CA GLY A 49 -2.49 1.89 25.66
C GLY A 49 -3.18 2.45 24.44
N LYS A 50 -2.56 3.24 23.75
CA LYS A 50 -2.92 4.30 22.81
C LYS A 50 -3.44 3.77 21.47
N TRP A 51 -4.62 3.20 21.45
CA TRP A 51 -5.25 2.67 20.23
C TRP A 51 -5.46 3.73 19.14
N TRP A 52 -5.48 5.01 19.55
CA TRP A 52 -5.59 6.09 18.57
C TRP A 52 -4.39 6.11 17.61
N LEU A 53 -3.23 5.64 18.06
CA LEU A 53 -2.02 5.68 17.25
C LEU A 53 -2.12 4.76 16.02
N PRO A 54 -2.32 3.43 16.16
CA PRO A 54 -2.51 2.58 14.98
C PRO A 54 -3.76 2.96 14.19
N ALA A 55 -4.83 3.37 14.84
CA ALA A 55 -6.06 3.76 14.15
C ALA A 55 -5.83 4.98 13.25
N THR A 56 -5.14 5.99 13.76
CA THR A 56 -4.84 7.20 12.98
C THR A 56 -3.90 6.90 11.82
N LEU A 57 -2.84 6.14 12.07
CA LEU A 57 -1.89 5.77 11.01
C LEU A 57 -2.57 4.93 9.93
N PHE A 58 -3.43 4.02 10.33
CA PHE A 58 -4.17 3.18 9.37
C PHE A 58 -5.09 4.03 8.51
N ALA A 59 -5.88 4.90 9.14
CA ALA A 59 -6.81 5.78 8.42
C ALA A 59 -6.06 6.73 7.50
N ALA A 60 -4.99 7.36 7.96
CA ALA A 60 -4.20 8.28 7.16
C ALA A 60 -3.52 7.57 5.99
N GLY A 61 -2.96 6.38 6.24
CA GLY A 61 -2.33 5.59 5.18
C GLY A 61 -3.30 5.24 4.07
N TRP A 62 -4.49 4.78 4.42
CA TRP A 62 -5.53 4.48 3.42
C TRP A 62 -6.05 5.74 2.74
N ALA A 63 -6.13 6.87 3.45
CA ALA A 63 -6.50 8.14 2.84
C ALA A 63 -5.52 8.52 1.72
N PHE A 64 -4.22 8.33 1.95
CA PHE A 64 -3.22 8.55 0.90
C PHE A 64 -3.44 7.64 -0.29
N GLN A 65 -3.74 6.36 -0.05
CA GLN A 65 -3.98 5.41 -1.15
C GLN A 65 -5.15 5.85 -2.01
N PHE A 66 -6.29 6.14 -1.39
CA PHE A 66 -7.49 6.53 -2.15
C PHE A 66 -7.34 7.90 -2.80
N ALA A 67 -6.68 8.86 -2.13
CA ALA A 67 -6.40 10.16 -2.72
C ALA A 67 -5.52 10.01 -3.98
N GLY A 68 -4.49 9.16 -3.91
CA GLY A 68 -3.64 8.89 -5.05
C GLY A 68 -4.42 8.33 -6.23
N HIS A 69 -5.31 7.37 -5.98
CA HIS A 69 -6.14 6.80 -7.05
C HIS A 69 -7.14 7.81 -7.61
N ALA A 70 -7.61 8.76 -6.80
CA ALA A 70 -8.44 9.84 -7.29
C ALA A 70 -7.67 10.71 -8.28
N PHE A 71 -6.41 11.02 -8.00
CA PHE A 71 -5.55 11.75 -8.93
C PHE A 71 -5.25 10.95 -10.19
N GLU A 72 -5.09 9.65 -10.07
CA GLU A 72 -4.83 8.76 -11.20
C GLU A 72 -6.08 8.56 -12.07
N ARG A 73 -7.26 8.81 -11.50
CA ARG A 73 -8.58 8.55 -12.12
C ARG A 73 -8.79 7.08 -12.46
N LYS A 74 -8.19 6.19 -11.69
CA LYS A 74 -8.34 4.74 -11.82
C LYS A 74 -8.61 4.16 -10.45
N PRO A 75 -9.51 3.15 -10.34
CA PRO A 75 -9.75 2.52 -9.06
C PRO A 75 -8.54 1.72 -8.60
N PRO A 76 -8.41 1.50 -7.27
CA PRO A 76 -7.35 0.62 -6.77
C PRO A 76 -7.48 -0.79 -7.36
N GLU A 77 -6.35 -1.38 -7.73
CA GLU A 77 -6.35 -2.72 -8.31
C GLU A 77 -6.86 -3.80 -7.36
N PHE A 78 -6.68 -3.62 -6.03
CA PHE A 78 -7.15 -4.62 -5.08
C PHE A 78 -8.67 -4.78 -5.10
N LEU A 79 -9.41 -3.81 -5.61
CA LEU A 79 -10.86 -3.95 -5.79
C LEU A 79 -11.20 -4.99 -6.86
N LYS A 80 -10.29 -5.24 -7.78
CA LYS A 80 -10.45 -6.27 -8.81
C LYS A 80 -9.91 -7.62 -8.33
N ASP A 81 -8.82 -7.60 -7.58
CA ASP A 81 -8.16 -8.80 -7.08
C ASP A 81 -7.43 -8.45 -5.78
N TRP A 82 -7.86 -9.06 -4.65
CA TRP A 82 -7.30 -8.76 -3.34
C TRP A 82 -5.78 -8.96 -3.27
N ARG A 83 -5.24 -9.83 -4.15
CA ARG A 83 -3.81 -10.12 -4.17
C ARG A 83 -2.97 -8.88 -4.48
N PHE A 84 -3.57 -7.85 -5.07
CA PHE A 84 -2.87 -6.59 -5.31
C PHE A 84 -2.49 -5.86 -4.02
N LEU A 85 -3.07 -6.20 -2.88
CA LEU A 85 -2.58 -5.70 -1.60
C LEU A 85 -1.15 -6.19 -1.34
N LEU A 86 -0.89 -7.46 -1.65
CA LEU A 86 0.44 -8.04 -1.53
C LEU A 86 1.38 -7.50 -2.60
N VAL A 87 0.88 -7.32 -3.80
CA VAL A 87 1.66 -6.73 -4.90
C VAL A 87 2.08 -5.30 -4.56
N GLY A 88 1.19 -4.53 -3.93
CA GLY A 88 1.53 -3.18 -3.49
C GLY A 88 2.69 -3.15 -2.50
N ALA A 89 2.69 -4.07 -1.53
CA ALA A 89 3.79 -4.18 -0.59
C ALA A 89 5.09 -4.57 -1.30
N ARG A 90 5.02 -5.51 -2.24
CA ARG A 90 6.18 -5.93 -3.03
C ARG A 90 6.70 -4.80 -3.90
N TRP A 91 5.81 -4.04 -4.51
CA TRP A 91 6.18 -2.87 -5.31
C TRP A 91 6.95 -1.85 -4.46
N TRP A 92 6.49 -1.60 -3.24
CA TRP A 92 7.14 -0.66 -2.35
C TRP A 92 8.56 -1.10 -2.04
N VAL A 93 8.77 -2.39 -1.75
CA VAL A 93 10.10 -2.96 -1.52
C VAL A 93 10.98 -2.82 -2.76
N ALA A 94 10.42 -3.12 -3.94
CA ALA A 94 11.15 -2.99 -5.19
C ALA A 94 11.53 -1.53 -5.46
N LYS A 95 10.69 -0.58 -5.09
CA LYS A 95 10.98 0.84 -5.22
C LYS A 95 12.17 1.24 -4.35
N LEU A 96 12.24 0.73 -3.11
CA LEU A 96 13.39 0.97 -2.24
C LEU A 96 14.68 0.42 -2.86
N ALA A 97 14.58 -0.72 -3.54
CA ALA A 97 15.72 -1.34 -4.23
C ALA A 97 15.98 -0.71 -5.60
N ARG A 98 15.23 0.32 -5.97
CA ARG A 98 15.33 1.02 -7.26
C ARG A 98 15.10 0.14 -8.47
N LYS A 99 14.20 -0.85 -8.32
CA LYS A 99 13.83 -1.75 -9.42
C LYS A 99 12.56 -1.30 -10.16
N VAL A 100 11.89 -0.31 -9.62
CA VAL A 100 10.68 0.25 -10.23
C VAL A 100 10.64 1.77 -10.05
#